data_67f2346411fb741e888e6d2e4d956be1
#
_entry.id   67f2346411fb741e888e6d2e4d956be1
#
_cell.length_a   1.000
_cell.length_b   1.000
_cell.length_c   1.000
_cell.angle_alpha   90.00
_cell.angle_beta   90.00
_cell.angle_gamma   90.00
#
_symmetry.space_group_name_H-M   'P 1'
#
loop_
_entity.id
_entity.type
_entity.pdbx_description
1 polymer ?
#
loop_
_entity_poly.entity_id
_entity_poly.type
_entity_poly.pdbx_seq_one_letter_code
_entity_poly.pdbx_strand_id
1 'polypeptide(L)'
;MIETEHLLYKGMITVTETFLAIKHSVDLCNQRTILMDEIKIFNQKLDESYLSDDEFKTEYYRAHSKIGMALIFSFAISFVIEYLLLKYFSFYIINPGALTIILTIFLLITDKYRYWLFHQSKVKEYAQFREQSIAAKDTYRQLMEEKKADLKKLLEIMEDDDECCIPQYYWNDANTLLWYIKNKRAYTLTDSINLLEQIGRAHV
;
A
#
# COMPACT_ATOMS: atom_id res chain seq x y z
N MET A 1 56.26 4.88 34.42
CA MET A 1 55.47 3.73 33.95
C MET A 1 54.00 3.79 34.41
N ILE A 2 53.69 4.26 35.61
CA ILE A 2 52.31 4.36 36.15
C ILE A 2 51.48 5.48 35.47
N GLU A 3 52.11 6.61 35.11
CA GLU A 3 51.39 7.71 34.42
C GLU A 3 50.92 7.37 32.98
N THR A 4 51.70 6.57 32.27
CA THR A 4 51.33 6.12 30.91
C THR A 4 50.15 5.13 30.87
N GLU A 5 50.05 4.27 31.89
CA GLU A 5 48.89 3.35 32.03
C GLU A 5 47.62 4.12 32.40
N HIS A 6 47.71 5.13 33.25
CA HIS A 6 46.55 5.95 33.63
C HIS A 6 46.02 6.78 32.45
N LEU A 7 46.89 7.29 31.57
CA LEU A 7 46.52 8.03 30.37
C LEU A 7 45.89 7.11 29.31
N LEU A 8 46.42 5.89 29.15
CA LEU A 8 45.83 4.87 28.27
C LEU A 8 44.44 4.41 28.76
N TYR A 9 44.28 4.23 30.07
CA TYR A 9 42.99 3.83 30.66
C TYR A 9 41.95 4.94 30.54
N LYS A 10 42.30 6.19 30.76
CA LYS A 10 41.45 7.38 30.59
C LYS A 10 41.06 7.58 29.13
N GLY A 11 41.97 7.37 28.17
CA GLY A 11 41.70 7.42 26.75
C GLY A 11 40.75 6.27 26.27
N MET A 12 40.90 5.10 26.87
CA MET A 12 40.03 3.95 26.53
C MET A 12 38.60 4.12 27.07
N ILE A 13 38.42 4.72 28.25
CA ILE A 13 37.10 5.01 28.83
C ILE A 13 36.39 6.06 27.97
N THR A 14 37.02 7.14 27.58
CA THR A 14 36.42 8.20 26.73
C THR A 14 36.03 7.71 25.36
N VAL A 15 36.82 6.83 24.74
CA VAL A 15 36.45 6.20 23.42
C VAL A 15 35.24 5.28 23.57
N THR A 16 35.13 4.54 24.66
CA THR A 16 33.99 3.63 24.91
C THR A 16 32.72 4.42 25.19
N GLU A 17 32.79 5.49 25.98
CA GLU A 17 31.66 6.39 26.25
C GLU A 17 31.15 7.08 24.97
N THR A 18 32.07 7.59 24.15
CA THR A 18 31.72 8.20 22.85
C THR A 18 31.05 7.21 21.92
N PHE A 19 31.55 5.96 21.85
CA PHE A 19 30.94 4.93 21.04
C PHE A 19 29.54 4.56 21.52
N LEU A 20 29.29 4.48 22.82
CA LEU A 20 27.98 4.20 23.40
C LEU A 20 26.99 5.33 23.11
N ALA A 21 27.43 6.61 23.22
CA ALA A 21 26.59 7.74 22.87
C ALA A 21 26.21 7.76 21.39
N ILE A 22 27.15 7.47 20.49
CA ILE A 22 26.83 7.36 19.05
C ILE A 22 25.88 6.21 18.79
N LYS A 23 26.08 5.05 19.43
CA LYS A 23 25.17 3.90 19.30
C LYS A 23 23.75 4.25 19.79
N HIS A 24 23.63 4.91 20.93
CA HIS A 24 22.34 5.37 21.45
C HIS A 24 21.65 6.32 20.45
N SER A 25 22.36 7.30 19.92
CA SER A 25 21.85 8.22 18.91
C SER A 25 21.37 7.49 17.64
N VAL A 26 22.09 6.45 17.20
CA VAL A 26 21.68 5.60 16.06
C VAL A 26 20.40 4.83 16.37
N ASP A 27 20.25 4.33 17.61
CA ASP A 27 19.02 3.63 18.01
C ASP A 27 17.81 4.59 18.03
N LEU A 28 17.98 5.85 18.45
CA LEU A 28 16.96 6.90 18.35
C LEU A 28 16.61 7.21 16.88
N CYS A 29 17.59 7.35 16.00
CA CYS A 29 17.37 7.56 14.56
C CYS A 29 16.60 6.39 13.91
N ASN A 30 16.90 5.15 14.31
CA ASN A 30 16.18 3.97 13.83
C ASN A 30 14.72 3.95 14.32
N GLN A 31 14.48 4.28 15.59
CA GLN A 31 13.12 4.39 16.13
C GLN A 31 12.31 5.45 15.38
N ARG A 32 12.90 6.63 15.09
CA ARG A 32 12.28 7.67 14.26
C ARG A 32 11.89 7.14 12.90
N THR A 33 12.78 6.42 12.23
CA THR A 33 12.51 5.85 10.89
C THR A 33 11.35 4.87 10.94
N ILE A 34 11.31 3.98 11.93
CA ILE A 34 10.21 3.01 12.11
C ILE A 34 8.88 3.74 12.31
N LEU A 35 8.82 4.76 13.18
CA LEU A 35 7.60 5.52 13.42
C LEU A 35 7.12 6.26 12.15
N MET A 36 8.05 6.83 11.37
CA MET A 36 7.71 7.48 10.11
C MET A 36 7.14 6.49 9.08
N ASP A 37 7.71 5.29 8.97
CA ASP A 37 7.23 4.26 8.07
C ASP A 37 5.84 3.73 8.50
N GLU A 38 5.60 3.55 9.80
CA GLU A 38 4.28 3.17 10.32
C GLU A 38 3.23 4.25 10.00
N ILE A 39 3.53 5.53 10.22
CA ILE A 39 2.64 6.65 9.87
C ILE A 39 2.35 6.66 8.36
N LYS A 40 3.36 6.41 7.52
CA LYS A 40 3.20 6.33 6.07
C LYS A 40 2.27 5.19 5.66
N ILE A 41 2.41 4.01 6.27
CA ILE A 41 1.53 2.86 6.04
C ILE A 41 0.08 3.19 6.43
N PHE A 42 -0.14 3.82 7.59
CA PHE A 42 -1.48 4.22 8.00
C PHE A 42 -2.10 5.27 7.07
N ASN A 43 -1.31 6.25 6.60
CA ASN A 43 -1.76 7.20 5.59
C ASN A 43 -2.18 6.49 4.29
N GLN A 44 -1.39 5.55 3.78
CA GLN A 44 -1.76 4.77 2.59
C GLN A 44 -3.08 4.04 2.78
N LYS A 45 -3.29 3.40 3.95
CA LYS A 45 -4.56 2.71 4.26
C LYS A 45 -5.75 3.66 4.40
N LEU A 46 -5.51 4.90 4.85
CA LEU A 46 -6.55 5.93 4.90
C LEU A 46 -6.91 6.46 3.50
N ASP A 47 -5.91 6.52 2.60
CA ASP A 47 -6.07 6.96 1.21
C ASP A 47 -6.61 5.85 0.30
N GLU A 48 -6.57 4.57 0.71
CA GLU A 48 -7.26 3.49 0.01
C GLU A 48 -8.74 3.85 -0.10
N SER A 49 -9.08 4.48 -1.25
CA SER A 49 -10.43 4.92 -1.54
C SER A 49 -11.32 3.71 -1.79
N TYR A 50 -12.56 3.79 -1.35
CA TYR A 50 -13.61 2.92 -1.86
C TYR A 50 -13.64 3.01 -3.38
N LEU A 51 -13.96 1.90 -4.05
CA LEU A 51 -14.37 1.94 -5.44
C LEU A 51 -15.37 3.10 -5.59
N SER A 52 -14.97 4.13 -6.30
CA SER A 52 -15.87 5.25 -6.58
C SER A 52 -17.07 4.73 -7.36
N ASP A 53 -18.20 5.45 -7.34
CA ASP A 53 -19.38 5.08 -8.15
C ASP A 53 -19.01 4.88 -9.63
N ASP A 54 -17.98 5.56 -10.12
CA ASP A 54 -17.49 5.43 -11.50
C ASP A 54 -16.67 4.16 -11.74
N GLU A 55 -15.89 3.71 -10.76
CA GLU A 55 -15.18 2.42 -10.84
C GLU A 55 -16.15 1.25 -10.74
N PHE A 56 -17.18 1.35 -9.88
CA PHE A 56 -18.26 0.39 -9.82
C PHE A 56 -19.02 0.29 -11.14
N LYS A 57 -19.33 1.42 -11.79
CA LYS A 57 -19.93 1.45 -13.12
C LYS A 57 -19.00 0.82 -14.16
N THR A 58 -17.71 1.10 -14.12
CA THR A 58 -16.72 0.56 -15.05
C THR A 58 -16.60 -0.96 -14.93
N GLU A 59 -16.57 -1.50 -13.71
CA GLU A 59 -16.56 -2.93 -13.46
C GLU A 59 -17.86 -3.58 -13.93
N TYR A 60 -18.99 -2.94 -13.70
CA TYR A 60 -20.29 -3.34 -14.19
C TYR A 60 -20.32 -3.41 -15.72
N TYR A 61 -19.90 -2.36 -16.44
CA TYR A 61 -19.86 -2.36 -17.90
C TYR A 61 -18.88 -3.38 -18.47
N ARG A 62 -17.76 -3.64 -17.78
CA ARG A 62 -16.82 -4.70 -18.17
C ARG A 62 -17.45 -6.10 -18.05
N ALA A 63 -18.26 -6.34 -17.04
CA ALA A 63 -19.05 -7.59 -16.92
C ALA A 63 -20.14 -7.68 -18.00
N HIS A 64 -20.79 -6.54 -18.34
CA HIS A 64 -21.87 -6.48 -19.34
C HIS A 64 -21.38 -6.61 -20.78
N SER A 65 -20.16 -6.18 -21.10
CA SER A 65 -19.60 -6.42 -22.45
C SER A 65 -19.50 -7.91 -22.75
N LYS A 66 -19.23 -8.73 -21.75
CA LYS A 66 -19.24 -10.21 -21.85
C LYS A 66 -20.65 -10.79 -22.02
N ILE A 67 -21.65 -10.17 -21.42
CA ILE A 67 -23.07 -10.55 -21.53
C ILE A 67 -23.59 -10.16 -22.91
N GLY A 68 -23.22 -8.99 -23.44
CA GLY A 68 -23.56 -8.58 -24.81
C GLY A 68 -23.03 -9.57 -25.86
N MET A 69 -21.81 -10.08 -25.70
CA MET A 69 -21.26 -11.13 -26.56
C MET A 69 -22.07 -12.45 -26.42
N ALA A 70 -22.47 -12.84 -25.21
CA ALA A 70 -23.31 -14.03 -25.00
C ALA A 70 -24.70 -13.90 -25.66
N LEU A 71 -25.28 -12.69 -25.67
CA LEU A 71 -26.54 -12.41 -26.36
C LEU A 71 -26.40 -12.56 -27.88
N ILE A 72 -25.32 -12.06 -28.48
CA ILE A 72 -25.04 -12.21 -29.92
C ILE A 72 -24.86 -13.69 -30.27
N PHE A 73 -24.16 -14.48 -29.47
CA PHE A 73 -24.02 -15.92 -29.67
C PHE A 73 -25.35 -16.65 -29.51
N SER A 74 -26.16 -16.30 -28.53
CA SER A 74 -27.51 -16.92 -28.35
C SER A 74 -28.41 -16.61 -29.51
N PHE A 75 -28.34 -15.42 -30.08
CA PHE A 75 -29.09 -15.03 -31.26
C PHE A 75 -28.66 -15.85 -32.49
N ALA A 76 -27.34 -16.00 -32.71
CA ALA A 76 -26.79 -16.79 -33.80
C ALA A 76 -27.19 -18.28 -33.68
N ILE A 77 -27.15 -18.86 -32.47
CA ILE A 77 -27.59 -20.25 -32.20
C ILE A 77 -29.07 -20.41 -32.45
N SER A 78 -29.93 -19.48 -32.05
CA SER A 78 -31.36 -19.51 -32.33
C SER A 78 -31.65 -19.55 -33.81
N PHE A 79 -30.94 -18.77 -34.61
CA PHE A 79 -31.05 -18.78 -36.08
C PHE A 79 -30.66 -20.14 -36.70
N VAL A 80 -29.61 -20.76 -36.18
CA VAL A 80 -29.16 -22.09 -36.64
C VAL A 80 -30.20 -23.17 -36.29
N ILE A 81 -30.76 -23.13 -35.08
CA ILE A 81 -31.78 -24.07 -34.64
C ILE A 81 -33.04 -23.90 -35.50
N GLU A 82 -33.48 -22.69 -35.76
CA GLU A 82 -34.65 -22.39 -36.61
C GLU A 82 -34.45 -22.89 -38.04
N TYR A 83 -33.29 -22.68 -38.63
CA TYR A 83 -32.92 -23.20 -39.95
C TYR A 83 -32.94 -24.74 -39.98
N LEU A 84 -32.45 -25.42 -38.97
CA LEU A 84 -32.43 -26.87 -38.87
C LEU A 84 -33.85 -27.44 -38.70
N LEU A 85 -34.73 -26.84 -37.90
CA LEU A 85 -36.10 -27.22 -37.71
C LEU A 85 -36.90 -27.07 -39.01
N LEU A 86 -36.75 -25.97 -39.74
CA LEU A 86 -37.38 -25.77 -41.05
C LEU A 86 -36.91 -26.80 -42.08
N LYS A 87 -35.59 -27.13 -42.11
CA LYS A 87 -34.99 -28.04 -43.10
C LYS A 87 -35.35 -29.51 -42.86
N TYR A 88 -35.44 -29.95 -41.59
CA TYR A 88 -35.57 -31.38 -41.26
C TYR A 88 -37.00 -31.81 -40.84
N PHE A 89 -37.82 -30.88 -40.34
CA PHE A 89 -39.13 -31.26 -39.79
C PHE A 89 -40.32 -30.75 -40.59
N SER A 90 -40.16 -29.90 -41.61
CA SER A 90 -41.26 -29.29 -42.39
C SER A 90 -42.39 -28.72 -41.54
N PHE A 91 -42.09 -28.36 -40.28
CA PHE A 91 -43.10 -27.99 -39.30
C PHE A 91 -43.33 -26.48 -39.38
N TYR A 92 -44.32 -26.07 -40.10
CA TYR A 92 -44.81 -24.70 -40.18
C TYR A 92 -45.74 -24.43 -38.98
N ILE A 93 -45.22 -24.27 -37.79
CA ILE A 93 -46.07 -24.02 -36.63
C ILE A 93 -46.19 -22.53 -36.30
N ILE A 94 -45.19 -21.72 -36.56
CA ILE A 94 -45.23 -20.28 -36.27
C ILE A 94 -44.38 -19.57 -37.33
N ASN A 95 -44.79 -18.35 -37.71
CA ASN A 95 -43.98 -17.49 -38.56
C ASN A 95 -42.57 -17.32 -37.90
N PRO A 96 -41.49 -17.70 -38.60
CA PRO A 96 -40.14 -17.70 -38.03
C PRO A 96 -39.76 -16.36 -37.38
N GLY A 97 -40.24 -15.25 -37.94
CA GLY A 97 -40.04 -13.94 -37.34
C GLY A 97 -40.73 -13.75 -36.00
N ALA A 98 -41.87 -14.35 -35.76
CA ALA A 98 -42.57 -14.24 -34.46
C ALA A 98 -41.84 -15.04 -33.36
N LEU A 99 -41.29 -16.22 -33.67
CA LEU A 99 -40.53 -17.03 -32.74
C LEU A 99 -39.23 -16.32 -32.33
N THR A 100 -38.54 -15.73 -33.30
CA THR A 100 -37.32 -14.94 -33.04
C THR A 100 -37.60 -13.74 -32.15
N ILE A 101 -38.72 -13.04 -32.38
CA ILE A 101 -39.13 -11.90 -31.54
C ILE A 101 -39.42 -12.36 -30.09
N ILE A 102 -40.18 -13.45 -29.90
CA ILE A 102 -40.52 -13.98 -28.58
C ILE A 102 -39.26 -14.43 -27.82
N LEU A 103 -38.33 -15.13 -28.48
CA LEU A 103 -37.09 -15.58 -27.90
C LEU A 103 -36.18 -14.37 -27.51
N THR A 104 -36.11 -13.36 -28.35
CA THR A 104 -35.36 -12.15 -28.09
C THR A 104 -35.92 -11.39 -26.87
N ILE A 105 -37.26 -11.24 -26.81
CA ILE A 105 -37.94 -10.61 -25.66
C ILE A 105 -37.69 -11.42 -24.37
N PHE A 106 -37.78 -12.76 -24.44
CA PHE A 106 -37.50 -13.62 -23.29
C PHE A 106 -36.05 -13.51 -22.80
N LEU A 107 -35.08 -13.47 -23.72
CA LEU A 107 -33.67 -13.27 -23.38
C LEU A 107 -33.42 -11.90 -22.79
N LEU A 108 -34.04 -10.85 -23.30
CA LEU A 108 -33.92 -9.49 -22.75
C LEU A 108 -34.51 -9.36 -21.33
N ILE A 109 -35.64 -10.06 -21.08
CA ILE A 109 -36.29 -10.09 -19.77
C ILE A 109 -35.42 -10.86 -18.77
N THR A 110 -34.91 -12.05 -19.17
CA THR A 110 -34.03 -12.84 -18.31
C THR A 110 -32.70 -12.12 -18.03
N ASP A 111 -32.15 -11.37 -18.99
CA ASP A 111 -30.95 -10.58 -18.80
C ASP A 111 -31.19 -9.39 -17.87
N LYS A 112 -32.32 -8.69 -18.03
CA LYS A 112 -32.74 -7.64 -17.09
C LYS A 112 -32.92 -8.16 -15.65
N TYR A 113 -33.51 -9.34 -15.50
CA TYR A 113 -33.74 -9.96 -14.21
C TYR A 113 -32.38 -10.39 -13.56
N ARG A 114 -31.48 -11.01 -14.33
CA ARG A 114 -30.13 -11.36 -13.89
C ARG A 114 -29.35 -10.12 -13.50
N TYR A 115 -29.45 -9.05 -14.27
CA TYR A 115 -28.86 -7.76 -13.94
C TYR A 115 -29.38 -7.22 -12.61
N TRP A 116 -30.68 -7.20 -12.43
CA TRP A 116 -31.31 -6.72 -11.20
C TRP A 116 -30.85 -7.53 -9.98
N LEU A 117 -30.78 -8.86 -10.08
CA LEU A 117 -30.26 -9.73 -9.02
C LEU A 117 -28.78 -9.47 -8.74
N PHE A 118 -27.97 -9.35 -9.77
CA PHE A 118 -26.54 -9.05 -9.64
C PHE A 118 -26.34 -7.69 -8.98
N HIS A 119 -27.05 -6.67 -9.42
CA HIS A 119 -26.99 -5.32 -8.86
C HIS A 119 -27.39 -5.32 -7.39
N GLN A 120 -28.48 -5.98 -7.02
CA GLN A 120 -28.89 -6.09 -5.61
C GLN A 120 -27.87 -6.82 -4.74
N SER A 121 -27.29 -7.89 -5.25
CA SER A 121 -26.24 -8.64 -4.56
C SER A 121 -25.00 -7.76 -4.34
N LYS A 122 -24.54 -7.08 -5.38
CA LYS A 122 -23.34 -6.21 -5.32
C LYS A 122 -23.54 -4.96 -4.48
N VAL A 123 -24.72 -4.35 -4.51
CA VAL A 123 -25.05 -3.21 -3.64
C VAL A 123 -25.02 -3.60 -2.15
N LYS A 124 -25.54 -4.79 -1.80
CA LYS A 124 -25.48 -5.28 -0.42
C LYS A 124 -24.04 -5.58 0.02
N GLU A 125 -23.28 -6.29 -0.81
CA GLU A 125 -21.87 -6.59 -0.56
C GLU A 125 -21.05 -5.29 -0.39
N TYR A 126 -21.28 -4.29 -1.23
CA TYR A 126 -20.64 -3.00 -1.18
C TYR A 126 -21.02 -2.21 0.09
N ALA A 127 -22.29 -2.25 0.51
CA ALA A 127 -22.73 -1.58 1.72
C ALA A 127 -22.05 -2.17 2.98
N GLN A 128 -21.98 -3.50 3.07
CA GLN A 128 -21.28 -4.18 4.17
C GLN A 128 -19.78 -3.87 4.18
N PHE A 129 -19.14 -3.91 3.00
CA PHE A 129 -17.74 -3.56 2.86
C PHE A 129 -17.47 -2.10 3.26
N ARG A 130 -18.38 -1.19 2.89
CA ARG A 130 -18.29 0.24 3.24
C ARG A 130 -18.36 0.45 4.75
N GLU A 131 -19.29 -0.19 5.45
CA GLU A 131 -19.40 -0.08 6.90
C GLU A 131 -18.15 -0.60 7.63
N GLN A 132 -17.65 -1.79 7.23
CA GLN A 132 -16.43 -2.36 7.78
C GLN A 132 -15.21 -1.47 7.54
N SER A 133 -15.13 -0.88 6.37
CA SER A 133 -14.03 -0.01 5.99
C SER A 133 -14.08 1.35 6.70
N ILE A 134 -15.27 1.92 6.99
CA ILE A 134 -15.39 3.14 7.80
C ILE A 134 -14.87 2.88 9.21
N ALA A 135 -15.30 1.79 9.86
CA ALA A 135 -14.83 1.41 11.18
C ALA A 135 -13.30 1.18 11.22
N ALA A 136 -12.74 0.52 10.18
CA ALA A 136 -11.31 0.34 10.05
C ALA A 136 -10.56 1.67 9.88
N LYS A 137 -11.11 2.62 9.11
CA LYS A 137 -10.50 3.95 8.93
C LYS A 137 -10.44 4.76 10.21
N ASP A 138 -11.46 4.70 11.05
CA ASP A 138 -11.43 5.40 12.34
C ASP A 138 -10.35 4.82 13.26
N THR A 139 -10.18 3.49 13.25
CA THR A 139 -9.10 2.82 13.98
C THR A 139 -7.73 3.24 13.46
N TYR A 140 -7.52 3.25 12.14
CA TYR A 140 -6.25 3.69 11.55
C TYR A 140 -5.95 5.16 11.83
N ARG A 141 -6.97 6.03 11.86
CA ARG A 141 -6.81 7.44 12.23
C ARG A 141 -6.34 7.60 13.69
N GLN A 142 -6.93 6.85 14.62
CA GLN A 142 -6.51 6.87 16.01
C GLN A 142 -5.07 6.39 16.19
N LEU A 143 -4.72 5.25 15.59
CA LEU A 143 -3.36 4.71 15.63
C LEU A 143 -2.34 5.67 15.00
N MET A 144 -2.69 6.33 13.91
CA MET A 144 -1.82 7.32 13.26
C MET A 144 -1.57 8.53 14.19
N GLU A 145 -2.60 9.05 14.87
CA GLU A 145 -2.44 10.17 15.79
C GLU A 145 -1.60 9.77 17.02
N GLU A 146 -1.75 8.56 17.54
CA GLU A 146 -0.90 8.01 18.59
C GLU A 146 0.58 7.96 18.15
N LYS A 147 0.84 7.41 16.96
CA LYS A 147 2.20 7.32 16.42
C LYS A 147 2.81 8.70 16.12
N LYS A 148 2.02 9.67 15.68
CA LYS A 148 2.48 11.06 15.53
C LYS A 148 2.86 11.69 16.88
N ALA A 149 2.08 11.42 17.92
CA ALA A 149 2.41 11.91 19.27
C ALA A 149 3.70 11.27 19.78
N ASP A 150 3.91 9.98 19.56
CA ASP A 150 5.15 9.29 19.93
C ASP A 150 6.35 9.82 19.12
N LEU A 151 6.18 10.05 17.82
CA LEU A 151 7.21 10.66 16.98
C LEU A 151 7.58 12.05 17.46
N LYS A 152 6.59 12.87 17.87
CA LYS A 152 6.86 14.20 18.41
C LYS A 152 7.70 14.14 19.69
N LYS A 153 7.36 13.26 20.65
CA LYS A 153 8.14 13.05 21.87
C LYS A 153 9.57 12.59 21.56
N LEU A 154 9.71 11.67 20.60
CA LEU A 154 11.02 11.20 20.18
C LEU A 154 11.88 12.33 19.58
N LEU A 155 11.27 13.19 18.75
CA LEU A 155 11.96 14.34 18.16
C LEU A 155 12.39 15.34 19.24
N GLU A 156 11.57 15.59 20.25
CA GLU A 156 11.93 16.44 21.40
C GLU A 156 13.18 15.89 22.15
N ILE A 157 13.29 14.57 22.29
CA ILE A 157 14.48 13.92 22.87
C ILE A 157 15.69 14.05 21.92
N MET A 158 15.49 13.87 20.62
CA MET A 158 16.58 13.93 19.63
C MET A 158 17.09 15.35 19.36
N GLU A 159 16.34 16.38 19.70
CA GLU A 159 16.78 17.78 19.65
C GLU A 159 17.69 18.14 20.81
N ASP A 160 17.79 17.32 21.85
CA ASP A 160 18.71 17.48 22.94
C ASP A 160 20.08 16.90 22.56
N ASP A 161 21.11 17.76 22.43
CA ASP A 161 22.46 17.36 22.05
C ASP A 161 23.10 16.38 23.05
N ASP A 162 22.67 16.36 24.31
CA ASP A 162 23.13 15.42 25.32
C ASP A 162 22.57 14.00 25.08
N GLU A 163 21.38 13.88 24.49
CA GLU A 163 20.71 12.61 24.19
C GLU A 163 21.04 12.12 22.77
N CYS A 164 21.11 13.01 21.78
CA CYS A 164 21.40 12.67 20.39
C CYS A 164 22.59 13.45 19.84
N CYS A 165 23.77 12.83 19.83
CA CYS A 165 24.98 13.47 19.34
C CYS A 165 25.11 13.55 17.81
N ILE A 166 24.18 12.91 17.04
CA ILE A 166 24.20 12.96 15.58
C ILE A 166 23.38 14.17 15.11
N PRO A 167 23.97 15.10 14.34
CA PRO A 167 23.25 16.25 13.81
C PRO A 167 22.07 15.85 12.95
N GLN A 168 20.98 16.60 12.99
CA GLN A 168 19.70 16.33 12.33
C GLN A 168 19.85 15.99 10.83
N TYR A 169 20.75 16.67 10.16
CA TYR A 169 21.02 16.45 8.73
C TYR A 169 21.46 15.01 8.40
N TYR A 170 22.11 14.32 9.35
CA TYR A 170 22.65 12.97 9.16
C TYR A 170 21.82 11.86 9.80
N TRP A 171 20.63 12.13 10.32
CA TRP A 171 19.80 11.12 10.97
C TRP A 171 19.44 9.94 10.05
N ASN A 172 19.26 10.19 8.76
CA ASN A 172 18.97 9.12 7.80
C ASN A 172 20.19 8.24 7.50
N ASP A 173 21.40 8.77 7.71
CA ASP A 173 22.68 8.11 7.47
C ASP A 173 23.32 7.57 8.74
N ALA A 174 22.64 7.65 9.89
CA ALA A 174 23.15 7.30 11.21
C ALA A 174 23.79 5.90 11.26
N ASN A 175 23.17 4.91 10.62
CA ASN A 175 23.70 3.55 10.53
C ASN A 175 25.02 3.49 9.74
N THR A 176 25.15 4.28 8.69
CA THR A 176 26.40 4.38 7.90
C THR A 176 27.52 5.00 8.71
N LEU A 177 27.22 6.05 9.47
CA LEU A 177 28.20 6.69 10.37
C LEU A 177 28.71 5.68 11.41
N LEU A 178 27.82 4.96 12.07
CA LEU A 178 28.20 3.91 13.03
C LEU A 178 29.01 2.80 12.37
N TRP A 179 28.67 2.40 11.13
CA TRP A 179 29.40 1.39 10.38
C TRP A 179 30.85 1.82 10.12
N TYR A 180 31.11 3.08 9.76
CA TYR A 180 32.47 3.59 9.57
C TYR A 180 33.29 3.49 10.85
N ILE A 181 32.73 3.88 11.99
CA ILE A 181 33.40 3.79 13.29
C ILE A 181 33.66 2.33 13.68
N LYS A 182 32.66 1.46 13.56
CA LYS A 182 32.77 0.03 13.90
C LYS A 182 33.81 -0.71 13.06
N ASN A 183 33.94 -0.34 11.79
CA ASN A 183 34.93 -0.94 10.88
C ASN A 183 36.27 -0.19 10.85
N LYS A 184 36.51 0.68 11.83
CA LYS A 184 37.79 1.44 12.00
C LYS A 184 38.16 2.29 10.78
N ARG A 185 37.16 2.73 9.98
CA ARG A 185 37.34 3.68 8.88
C ARG A 185 37.31 5.14 9.36
N ALA A 186 36.66 5.37 10.49
CA ALA A 186 36.62 6.62 11.20
C ALA A 186 36.84 6.35 12.70
N TYR A 187 37.42 7.29 13.45
CA TYR A 187 37.67 7.14 14.88
C TYR A 187 36.70 7.98 15.70
N THR A 188 36.16 9.04 15.11
CA THR A 188 35.21 9.97 15.73
C THR A 188 33.96 10.12 14.87
N LEU A 189 32.90 10.70 15.45
CA LEU A 189 31.68 11.04 14.69
C LEU A 189 32.01 12.04 13.57
N THR A 190 32.86 13.07 13.87
CA THR A 190 33.30 14.06 12.88
C THR A 190 34.04 13.41 11.72
N ASP A 191 34.94 12.45 11.98
CA ASP A 191 35.63 11.72 10.90
C ASP A 191 34.64 10.92 10.02
N SER A 192 33.67 10.29 10.65
CA SER A 192 32.64 9.50 9.89
C SER A 192 31.74 10.38 9.04
N ILE A 193 31.38 11.58 9.52
CA ILE A 193 30.63 12.58 8.74
C ILE A 193 31.49 13.07 7.56
N ASN A 194 32.73 13.44 7.79
CA ASN A 194 33.63 13.87 6.72
C ASN A 194 33.81 12.80 5.65
N LEU A 195 33.92 11.54 6.05
CA LEU A 195 34.04 10.42 5.13
C LEU A 195 32.77 10.23 4.29
N LEU A 196 31.59 10.34 4.93
CA LEU A 196 30.30 10.27 4.24
C LEU A 196 30.16 11.36 3.18
N GLU A 197 30.51 12.61 3.53
CA GLU A 197 30.46 13.73 2.59
C GLU A 197 31.45 13.60 1.44
N GLN A 198 32.65 13.07 1.68
CA GLN A 198 33.64 12.82 0.62
C GLN A 198 33.13 11.77 -0.38
N ILE A 199 32.52 10.70 0.10
CA ILE A 199 31.95 9.66 -0.75
C ILE A 199 30.74 10.21 -1.52
N GLY A 200 29.87 10.99 -0.87
CA GLY A 200 28.72 11.63 -1.55
C GLY A 200 29.15 12.55 -2.70
N ARG A 201 30.23 13.32 -2.52
CA ARG A 201 30.76 14.19 -3.59
C ARG A 201 31.45 13.44 -4.72
N ALA A 202 31.95 12.23 -4.48
CA ALA A 202 32.59 11.41 -5.50
C ALA A 202 31.60 10.73 -6.46
N HIS A 203 30.32 10.71 -6.13
CA HIS A 203 29.26 10.08 -6.92
C HIS A 203 28.34 11.06 -7.66
N VAL A 204 28.61 12.37 -7.59
CA VAL A 204 27.95 13.44 -8.35
C VAL A 204 28.79 13.87 -9.54
#